data_98398a37e7f3e856fe86f05867c8538c
#
_entry.id   98398a37e7f3e856fe86f05867c8538c
#
_cell.length_a   1.000
_cell.length_b   1.000
_cell.length_c   1.000
_cell.angle_alpha   90.00
_cell.angle_beta   90.00
_cell.angle_gamma   90.00
#
_symmetry.space_group_name_H-M   'P 1'
#
loop_
_entity.id
_entity.type
_entity.pdbx_description
1 polymer ?
#
loop_
_entity_poly.entity_id
_entity_poly.type
_entity_poly.pdbx_seq_one_letter_code
_entity_poly.pdbx_strand_id
1 'polypeptide(L)'
;MVDHSLIDNLNLKSRDFATKWKNMIRKAPQLKHYNNMDDNTLIEMHRPFYPLLARILDRGMDRPLVGDFFVKIGKERMRAGYPISEVIFALNLSQKVVIEYLMTEYAPENPMRMYQSMGALTQVAEFCLLGSFYIAKGFLEETYTSMSSHDKVSEELLKKYFKDDFFFK
;
A
#
# COMPACT_ATOMS: atom_id res chain seq x y z
N MET A 1 -4.86 -5.92 22.10
CA MET A 1 -3.54 -6.51 21.75
C MET A 1 -3.81 -7.52 20.65
N VAL A 2 -3.11 -7.41 19.53
CA VAL A 2 -3.25 -8.33 18.40
C VAL A 2 -2.51 -9.63 18.76
N ASP A 3 -3.06 -10.78 18.36
CA ASP A 3 -2.48 -12.09 18.65
C ASP A 3 -1.18 -12.30 17.85
N HIS A 4 -0.16 -12.82 18.50
CA HIS A 4 1.12 -13.17 17.87
C HIS A 4 0.95 -14.09 16.66
N SER A 5 -0.04 -14.98 16.67
CA SER A 5 -0.30 -15.89 15.54
C SER A 5 -0.69 -15.15 14.26
N LEU A 6 -1.39 -14.01 14.35
CA LEU A 6 -1.68 -13.16 13.17
C LEU A 6 -0.41 -12.52 12.63
N ILE A 7 0.42 -11.98 13.53
CA ILE A 7 1.69 -11.34 13.19
C ILE A 7 2.63 -12.34 12.51
N ASP A 8 2.75 -13.54 13.10
CA ASP A 8 3.56 -14.63 12.55
C ASP A 8 3.06 -15.07 11.16
N ASN A 9 1.76 -15.22 10.98
CA ASN A 9 1.18 -15.57 9.68
C ASN A 9 1.47 -14.53 8.61
N LEU A 10 1.32 -13.22 8.90
CA LEU A 10 1.63 -12.15 7.95
C LEU A 10 3.11 -12.14 7.54
N ASN A 11 4.02 -12.47 8.46
CA ASN A 11 5.45 -12.58 8.19
C ASN A 11 5.78 -13.85 7.39
N LEU A 12 5.41 -15.02 7.90
CA LEU A 12 5.82 -16.33 7.36
C LEU A 12 5.14 -16.64 6.03
N LYS A 13 3.87 -16.24 5.88
CA LYS A 13 3.04 -16.49 4.69
C LYS A 13 2.96 -15.26 3.76
N SER A 14 3.88 -14.30 3.88
CA SER A 14 3.86 -13.07 3.07
C SER A 14 3.79 -13.32 1.56
N ARG A 15 4.42 -14.40 1.07
CA ARG A 15 4.34 -14.82 -0.33
C ARG A 15 2.95 -15.34 -0.70
N ASP A 16 2.29 -16.08 0.18
CA ASP A 16 0.92 -16.59 -0.06
C ASP A 16 -0.09 -15.44 -0.13
N PHE A 17 0.02 -14.48 0.78
CA PHE A 17 -0.78 -13.25 0.73
C PHE A 17 -0.53 -12.46 -0.56
N ALA A 18 0.73 -12.28 -0.96
CA ALA A 18 1.07 -11.61 -2.22
C ALA A 18 0.53 -12.39 -3.45
N THR A 19 0.48 -13.71 -3.38
CA THR A 19 -0.13 -14.55 -4.42
C THR A 19 -1.67 -14.34 -4.47
N LYS A 20 -2.34 -14.27 -3.32
CA LYS A 20 -3.78 -13.94 -3.26
C LYS A 20 -4.03 -12.55 -3.86
N TRP A 21 -3.21 -11.55 -3.51
CA TRP A 21 -3.29 -10.21 -4.08
C TRP A 21 -3.09 -10.22 -5.60
N LYS A 22 -2.05 -10.88 -6.12
CA LYS A 22 -1.81 -11.03 -7.55
C LYS A 22 -3.03 -11.65 -8.27
N ASN A 23 -3.67 -12.65 -7.66
CA ASN A 23 -4.88 -13.26 -8.24
C ASN A 23 -6.06 -12.27 -8.30
N MET A 24 -6.17 -11.34 -7.34
CA MET A 24 -7.16 -10.25 -7.39
C MET A 24 -6.81 -9.23 -8.49
N ILE A 25 -5.52 -8.87 -8.64
CA ILE A 25 -5.05 -8.01 -9.74
C ILE A 25 -5.46 -8.59 -11.09
N ARG A 26 -5.24 -9.90 -11.32
CA ARG A 26 -5.60 -10.57 -12.58
C ARG A 26 -7.10 -10.54 -12.89
N LYS A 27 -7.95 -10.42 -11.88
CA LYS A 27 -9.41 -10.28 -12.04
C LYS A 27 -9.88 -8.83 -12.22
N ALA A 28 -8.99 -7.85 -12.15
CA ALA A 28 -9.27 -6.43 -12.24
C ALA A 28 -8.77 -5.85 -13.57
N PRO A 29 -9.60 -5.82 -14.64
CA PRO A 29 -9.16 -5.41 -15.97
C PRO A 29 -8.77 -3.93 -16.07
N GLN A 30 -9.18 -3.11 -15.10
CA GLN A 30 -8.79 -1.69 -14.99
C GLN A 30 -7.34 -1.50 -14.57
N LEU A 31 -6.68 -2.52 -14.02
CA LEU A 31 -5.27 -2.49 -13.59
C LEU A 31 -4.34 -2.92 -14.74
N LYS A 32 -4.34 -2.15 -15.83
CA LYS A 32 -3.66 -2.52 -17.08
C LYS A 32 -2.14 -2.63 -16.90
N HIS A 33 -1.52 -1.69 -16.20
CA HIS A 33 -0.07 -1.68 -15.98
C HIS A 33 0.37 -2.88 -15.13
N TYR A 34 -0.37 -3.19 -14.07
CA TYR A 34 -0.12 -4.37 -13.25
C TYR A 34 -0.36 -5.67 -14.01
N ASN A 35 -1.39 -5.73 -14.84
CA ASN A 35 -1.71 -6.91 -15.64
C ASN A 35 -0.69 -7.21 -16.75
N ASN A 36 0.14 -6.24 -17.14
CA ASN A 36 1.23 -6.41 -18.09
C ASN A 36 2.52 -7.00 -17.45
N MET A 37 2.58 -7.08 -16.11
CA MET A 37 3.73 -7.67 -15.40
C MET A 37 3.57 -9.19 -15.30
N ASP A 38 4.69 -9.91 -15.22
CA ASP A 38 4.66 -11.34 -14.92
C ASP A 38 4.28 -11.60 -13.44
N ASP A 39 3.77 -12.80 -13.17
CA ASP A 39 3.24 -13.18 -11.87
C ASP A 39 4.29 -13.13 -10.76
N ASN A 40 5.52 -13.55 -11.03
CA ASN A 40 6.57 -13.59 -10.01
C ASN A 40 7.00 -12.17 -9.63
N THR A 41 7.15 -11.28 -10.61
CA THR A 41 7.46 -9.86 -10.37
C THR A 41 6.37 -9.20 -9.53
N LEU A 42 5.08 -9.45 -9.84
CA LEU A 42 3.97 -8.94 -9.03
C LEU A 42 4.04 -9.41 -7.58
N ILE A 43 4.27 -10.70 -7.37
CA ILE A 43 4.33 -11.29 -6.04
C ILE A 43 5.49 -10.71 -5.24
N GLU A 44 6.71 -10.71 -5.78
CA GLU A 44 7.90 -10.21 -5.07
C GLU A 44 7.85 -8.71 -4.81
N MET A 45 7.28 -7.93 -5.73
CA MET A 45 7.06 -6.49 -5.58
C MET A 45 6.12 -6.16 -4.41
N HIS A 46 5.08 -6.97 -4.20
CA HIS A 46 4.06 -6.72 -3.18
C HIS A 46 4.36 -7.39 -1.83
N ARG A 47 5.19 -8.41 -1.82
CA ARG A 47 5.53 -9.18 -0.62
C ARG A 47 5.96 -8.34 0.59
N PRO A 48 6.76 -7.25 0.46
CA PRO A 48 7.19 -6.44 1.61
C PRO A 48 6.06 -5.72 2.37
N PHE A 49 4.88 -5.57 1.78
CA PHE A 49 3.70 -4.99 2.41
C PHE A 49 3.28 -5.73 3.69
N TYR A 50 3.29 -7.06 3.68
CA TYR A 50 2.77 -7.88 4.77
C TYR A 50 3.65 -7.87 6.02
N PRO A 51 4.98 -8.01 5.95
CA PRO A 51 5.85 -7.81 7.11
C PRO A 51 5.79 -6.41 7.71
N LEU A 52 5.63 -5.36 6.88
CA LEU A 52 5.42 -4.01 7.38
C LEU A 52 4.09 -3.91 8.13
N LEU A 53 3.01 -4.43 7.57
CA LEU A 53 1.71 -4.48 8.25
C LEU A 53 1.80 -5.26 9.57
N ALA A 54 2.47 -6.43 9.58
CA ALA A 54 2.69 -7.21 10.79
C ALA A 54 3.38 -6.39 11.89
N ARG A 55 4.42 -5.63 11.54
CA ARG A 55 5.11 -4.73 12.46
C ARG A 55 4.19 -3.63 13.01
N ILE A 56 3.32 -3.06 12.18
CA ILE A 56 2.36 -2.04 12.61
C ILE A 56 1.32 -2.63 13.56
N LEU A 57 0.83 -3.83 13.30
CA LEU A 57 -0.10 -4.54 14.16
C LEU A 57 0.52 -4.92 15.52
N ASP A 58 1.82 -5.23 15.55
CA ASP A 58 2.56 -5.61 16.77
C ASP A 58 2.92 -4.38 17.63
N ARG A 59 3.43 -3.31 17.01
CA ARG A 59 4.07 -2.19 17.71
C ARG A 59 3.28 -0.89 17.67
N GLY A 60 2.19 -0.86 16.93
CA GLY A 60 1.42 0.36 16.67
C GLY A 60 1.93 1.14 15.43
N MET A 61 1.17 2.17 15.09
CA MET A 61 1.40 2.97 13.89
C MET A 61 2.68 3.83 13.99
N ASP A 62 3.69 3.45 13.21
CA ASP A 62 4.92 4.21 13.00
C ASP A 62 4.78 5.06 11.70
N ARG A 63 4.26 6.29 11.83
CA ARG A 63 3.95 7.14 10.67
C ARG A 63 5.16 7.46 9.80
N PRO A 64 6.37 7.78 10.33
CA PRO A 64 7.56 7.94 9.51
C PRO A 64 7.88 6.70 8.67
N LEU A 65 7.90 5.52 9.27
CA LEU A 65 8.18 4.27 8.57
C LEU A 65 7.15 3.96 7.48
N VAL A 66 5.86 4.14 7.79
CA VAL A 66 4.75 3.96 6.83
C VAL A 66 4.85 4.98 5.70
N GLY A 67 5.16 6.23 6.05
CA GLY A 67 5.36 7.31 5.08
C GLY A 67 6.50 7.02 4.12
N ASP A 68 7.67 6.67 4.62
CA ASP A 68 8.83 6.32 3.79
C ASP A 68 8.53 5.19 2.81
N PHE A 69 7.86 4.14 3.30
CA PHE A 69 7.50 2.99 2.46
C PHE A 69 6.56 3.37 1.32
N PHE A 70 5.47 4.07 1.61
CA PHE A 70 4.46 4.38 0.60
C PHE A 70 4.81 5.56 -0.30
N VAL A 71 5.53 6.57 0.20
CA VAL A 71 6.07 7.66 -0.64
C VAL A 71 7.02 7.09 -1.69
N LYS A 72 7.90 6.17 -1.30
CA LYS A 72 8.79 5.47 -2.24
C LYS A 72 8.00 4.76 -3.34
N ILE A 73 6.95 4.01 -2.97
CA ILE A 73 6.08 3.34 -3.95
C ILE A 73 5.45 4.37 -4.89
N GLY A 74 4.91 5.47 -4.39
CA GLY A 74 4.31 6.53 -5.21
C GLY A 74 5.29 7.08 -6.24
N LYS A 75 6.52 7.40 -5.83
CA LYS A 75 7.58 7.91 -6.71
C LYS A 75 7.98 6.88 -7.78
N GLU A 76 8.21 5.63 -7.38
CA GLU A 76 8.60 4.56 -8.31
C GLU A 76 7.51 4.28 -9.34
N ARG A 77 6.24 4.26 -8.94
CA ARG A 77 5.12 4.04 -9.86
C ARG A 77 4.92 5.20 -10.84
N MET A 78 5.08 6.44 -10.36
CA MET A 78 5.04 7.62 -11.24
C MET A 78 6.14 7.56 -12.29
N ARG A 79 7.38 7.26 -11.92
CA ARG A 79 8.50 7.11 -12.88
C ARG A 79 8.25 5.99 -13.89
N ALA A 80 7.62 4.92 -13.48
CA ALA A 80 7.26 3.79 -14.34
C ALA A 80 6.00 4.04 -15.19
N GLY A 81 5.39 5.23 -15.10
CA GLY A 81 4.23 5.61 -15.93
C GLY A 81 2.89 5.03 -15.48
N TYR A 82 2.78 4.54 -14.24
CA TYR A 82 1.51 4.04 -13.72
C TYR A 82 0.53 5.19 -13.43
N PRO A 83 -0.75 5.07 -13.82
CA PRO A 83 -1.77 5.97 -13.32
C PRO A 83 -1.92 5.83 -11.79
N ILE A 84 -2.01 6.95 -11.08
CA ILE A 84 -2.17 6.94 -9.63
C ILE A 84 -3.41 6.15 -9.17
N SER A 85 -4.47 6.18 -9.97
CA SER A 85 -5.70 5.42 -9.73
C SER A 85 -5.48 3.91 -9.68
N GLU A 86 -4.61 3.38 -10.56
CA GLU A 86 -4.25 1.96 -10.52
C GLU A 86 -3.45 1.63 -9.25
N VAL A 87 -2.54 2.50 -8.83
CA VAL A 87 -1.71 2.28 -7.65
C VAL A 87 -2.55 2.26 -6.37
N ILE A 88 -3.47 3.23 -6.22
CA ILE A 88 -4.41 3.29 -5.09
C ILE A 88 -5.36 2.08 -5.10
N PHE A 89 -5.86 1.69 -6.27
CA PHE A 89 -6.75 0.53 -6.37
C PHE A 89 -6.02 -0.78 -6.02
N ALA A 90 -4.78 -0.93 -6.45
CA ALA A 90 -3.94 -2.09 -6.08
C ALA A 90 -3.70 -2.17 -4.56
N LEU A 91 -3.49 -1.03 -3.88
CA LEU A 91 -3.41 -0.97 -2.41
C LEU A 91 -4.74 -1.40 -1.74
N ASN A 92 -5.88 -0.96 -2.26
CA ASN A 92 -7.19 -1.37 -1.74
C ASN A 92 -7.41 -2.89 -1.89
N LEU A 93 -6.88 -3.50 -2.94
CA LEU A 93 -6.90 -4.97 -3.06
C LEU A 93 -6.00 -5.65 -2.01
N SER A 94 -4.91 -5.01 -1.59
CA SER A 94 -4.08 -5.52 -0.48
C SER A 94 -4.86 -5.53 0.84
N GLN A 95 -5.58 -4.44 1.11
CA GLN A 95 -6.48 -4.35 2.26
C GLN A 95 -7.54 -5.46 2.22
N LYS A 96 -8.15 -5.68 1.06
CA LYS A 96 -9.16 -6.72 0.87
C LYS A 96 -8.62 -8.12 1.17
N VAL A 97 -7.41 -8.46 0.71
CA VAL A 97 -6.76 -9.76 1.00
C VAL A 97 -6.64 -9.98 2.51
N VAL A 98 -6.21 -8.96 3.25
CA VAL A 98 -6.04 -9.08 4.72
C VAL A 98 -7.39 -9.19 5.42
N ILE A 99 -8.39 -8.40 5.00
CA ILE A 99 -9.75 -8.47 5.56
C ILE A 99 -10.35 -9.86 5.33
N GLU A 100 -10.27 -10.39 4.11
CA GLU A 100 -10.77 -11.73 3.80
C GLU A 100 -10.09 -12.79 4.69
N TYR A 101 -8.78 -12.74 4.84
CA TYR A 101 -8.06 -13.65 5.73
C TYR A 101 -8.53 -13.53 7.18
N LEU A 102 -8.64 -12.31 7.72
CA LEU A 102 -9.10 -12.08 9.09
C LEU A 102 -10.49 -12.65 9.32
N MET A 103 -11.40 -12.48 8.37
CA MET A 103 -12.80 -12.87 8.51
C MET A 103 -13.08 -14.36 8.23
N THR A 104 -12.28 -14.98 7.35
CA THR A 104 -12.57 -16.35 6.88
C THR A 104 -11.65 -17.41 7.46
N GLU A 105 -10.41 -17.06 7.78
CA GLU A 105 -9.41 -18.02 8.25
C GLU A 105 -9.05 -17.80 9.74
N TYR A 106 -8.88 -16.54 10.17
CA TYR A 106 -8.38 -16.23 11.50
C TYR A 106 -9.49 -16.12 12.58
N ALA A 107 -10.50 -15.29 12.32
CA ALA A 107 -11.58 -15.03 13.31
C ALA A 107 -12.41 -16.27 13.69
N PRO A 108 -12.74 -17.19 12.75
CA PRO A 108 -13.60 -18.33 13.05
C PRO A 108 -12.99 -19.36 14.02
N GLU A 109 -11.67 -19.31 14.25
CA GLU A 109 -11.01 -20.33 15.08
C GLU A 109 -11.46 -20.30 16.56
N ASN A 110 -11.74 -19.12 17.13
CA ASN A 110 -12.31 -18.99 18.48
C ASN A 110 -12.87 -17.57 18.74
N PRO A 111 -13.74 -17.40 19.76
CA PRO A 111 -14.35 -16.10 20.08
C PRO A 111 -13.35 -14.99 20.42
N MET A 112 -12.22 -15.32 21.05
CA MET A 112 -11.18 -14.35 21.38
C MET A 112 -10.54 -13.78 20.12
N ARG A 113 -10.25 -14.62 19.11
CA ARG A 113 -9.72 -14.20 17.82
C ARG A 113 -10.71 -13.34 17.04
N MET A 114 -12.01 -13.64 17.16
CA MET A 114 -13.05 -12.79 16.57
C MET A 114 -13.00 -11.36 17.12
N TYR A 115 -12.85 -11.21 18.44
CA TYR A 115 -12.71 -9.90 19.07
C TYR A 115 -11.42 -9.19 18.66
N GLN A 116 -10.29 -9.91 18.63
CA GLN A 116 -9.00 -9.38 18.20
C GLN A 116 -9.01 -8.95 16.73
N SER A 117 -9.73 -9.66 15.86
CA SER A 117 -9.91 -9.32 14.46
C SER A 117 -10.54 -7.94 14.27
N MET A 118 -11.49 -7.55 15.12
CA MET A 118 -12.12 -6.21 15.03
C MET A 118 -11.10 -5.09 15.26
N GLY A 119 -10.20 -5.24 16.23
CA GLY A 119 -9.10 -4.30 16.47
C GLY A 119 -8.10 -4.28 15.31
N ALA A 120 -7.75 -5.45 14.80
CA ALA A 120 -6.84 -5.57 13.64
C ALA A 120 -7.44 -4.94 12.39
N LEU A 121 -8.74 -5.12 12.11
CA LEU A 121 -9.43 -4.49 10.98
C LEU A 121 -9.30 -2.97 10.99
N THR A 122 -9.47 -2.34 12.15
CA THR A 122 -9.33 -0.88 12.30
C THR A 122 -7.89 -0.44 11.98
N GLN A 123 -6.89 -1.16 12.50
CA GLN A 123 -5.47 -0.83 12.22
C GLN A 123 -5.10 -1.06 10.75
N VAL A 124 -5.61 -2.13 10.13
CA VAL A 124 -5.42 -2.39 8.69
C VAL A 124 -6.04 -1.27 7.85
N ALA A 125 -7.25 -0.82 8.21
CA ALA A 125 -7.91 0.29 7.52
C ALA A 125 -7.11 1.59 7.66
N GLU A 126 -6.64 1.93 8.85
CA GLU A 126 -5.80 3.11 9.09
C GLU A 126 -4.47 3.03 8.32
N PHE A 127 -3.81 1.88 8.33
CA PHE A 127 -2.57 1.65 7.57
C PHE A 127 -2.76 1.87 6.07
N CYS A 128 -3.82 1.33 5.48
CA CYS A 128 -4.11 1.50 4.06
C CYS A 128 -4.57 2.92 3.71
N LEU A 129 -5.31 3.59 4.61
CA LEU A 129 -5.69 4.99 4.45
C LEU A 129 -4.46 5.90 4.39
N LEU A 130 -3.55 5.76 5.36
CA LEU A 130 -2.26 6.47 5.35
C LEU A 130 -1.41 6.09 4.13
N GLY A 131 -1.41 4.81 3.76
CA GLY A 131 -0.74 4.34 2.54
C GLY A 131 -1.23 5.04 1.29
N SER A 132 -2.54 5.19 1.12
CA SER A 132 -3.14 5.93 0.00
C SER A 132 -2.70 7.39 -0.03
N PHE A 133 -2.70 8.05 1.14
CA PHE A 133 -2.24 9.42 1.29
C PHE A 133 -0.76 9.58 0.91
N TYR A 134 0.12 8.72 1.43
CA TYR A 134 1.55 8.80 1.17
C TYR A 134 1.93 8.37 -0.26
N ILE A 135 1.23 7.42 -0.86
CA ILE A 135 1.38 7.10 -2.30
C ILE A 135 1.06 8.33 -3.14
N ALA A 136 -0.08 8.99 -2.88
CA ALA A 136 -0.47 10.20 -3.61
C ALA A 136 0.56 11.32 -3.43
N LYS A 137 1.08 11.50 -2.20
CA LYS A 137 2.12 12.48 -1.91
C LYS A 137 3.41 12.18 -2.67
N GLY A 138 3.90 10.94 -2.63
CA GLY A 138 5.09 10.54 -3.38
C GLY A 138 4.93 10.70 -4.89
N PHE A 139 3.75 10.38 -5.40
CA PHE A 139 3.41 10.55 -6.81
C PHE A 139 3.45 12.04 -7.22
N LEU A 140 2.88 12.92 -6.40
CA LEU A 140 2.90 14.37 -6.65
C LEU A 140 4.30 14.96 -6.54
N GLU A 141 5.12 14.55 -5.55
CA GLU A 141 6.51 14.97 -5.41
C GLU A 141 7.34 14.62 -6.65
N GLU A 142 7.18 13.41 -7.16
CA GLU A 142 7.89 12.97 -8.36
C GLU A 142 7.39 13.69 -9.62
N THR A 143 6.08 13.95 -9.70
CA THR A 143 5.48 14.76 -10.78
C THR A 143 6.07 16.18 -10.77
N TYR A 144 6.15 16.82 -9.60
CA TYR A 144 6.77 18.14 -9.46
C TYR A 144 8.22 18.12 -9.92
N THR A 145 9.02 17.16 -9.46
CA THR A 145 10.42 17.03 -9.84
C THR A 145 10.60 16.86 -11.35
N SER A 146 9.75 16.04 -11.97
CA SER A 146 9.75 15.83 -13.41
C SER A 146 9.35 17.09 -14.18
N MET A 147 8.34 17.82 -13.71
CA MET A 147 7.88 19.06 -14.34
C MET A 147 8.87 20.21 -14.17
N SER A 148 9.51 20.36 -13.01
CA SER A 148 10.47 21.41 -12.71
C SER A 148 11.75 21.31 -13.55
N SER A 149 12.07 20.13 -14.06
CA SER A 149 13.20 19.90 -14.97
C SER A 149 12.87 20.20 -16.44
N HIS A 150 11.62 20.58 -16.75
CA HIS A 150 11.17 20.81 -18.12
C HIS A 150 11.17 22.30 -18.45
N ASP A 151 11.95 22.71 -19.44
CA ASP A 151 12.13 24.11 -19.88
C ASP A 151 10.82 24.83 -20.29
N LYS A 152 9.77 24.07 -20.58
CA LYS A 152 8.44 24.62 -20.98
C LYS A 152 7.49 24.86 -19.81
N VAL A 153 7.85 24.49 -18.58
CA VAL A 153 7.01 24.69 -17.41
C VAL A 153 7.52 25.89 -16.63
N SER A 154 6.70 26.95 -16.52
CA SER A 154 7.07 28.12 -15.76
C SER A 154 7.03 27.88 -14.25
N GLU A 155 7.95 28.52 -13.52
CA GLU A 155 7.98 28.48 -12.06
C GLU A 155 6.67 28.97 -11.43
N GLU A 156 5.99 29.93 -12.07
CA GLU A 156 4.70 30.44 -11.64
C GLU A 156 3.59 29.38 -11.72
N LEU A 157 3.57 28.56 -12.77
CA LEU A 157 2.65 27.43 -12.87
C LEU A 157 2.90 26.38 -11.79
N LEU A 158 4.16 26.07 -11.51
CA LEU A 158 4.52 25.14 -10.44
C LEU A 158 4.03 25.64 -9.09
N LYS A 159 4.26 26.89 -8.74
CA LYS A 159 3.77 27.51 -7.49
C LYS A 159 2.26 27.57 -7.38
N LYS A 160 1.54 27.67 -8.51
CA LYS A 160 0.08 27.66 -8.55
C LYS A 160 -0.51 26.29 -8.16
N TYR A 161 0.10 25.20 -8.61
CA TYR A 161 -0.43 23.83 -8.43
C TYR A 161 0.22 23.07 -7.28
N PHE A 162 1.44 23.44 -6.89
CA PHE A 162 2.20 22.79 -5.83
C PHE A 162 2.56 23.81 -4.76
N LYS A 163 2.01 23.64 -3.55
CA LYS A 163 2.31 24.48 -2.41
C LYS A 163 3.61 24.07 -1.73
N ASP A 164 4.26 24.99 -1.02
CA ASP A 164 5.60 24.81 -0.44
C ASP A 164 5.73 23.63 0.54
N ASP A 165 4.64 23.19 1.17
CA ASP A 165 4.60 22.13 2.18
C ASP A 165 4.14 20.78 1.65
N PHE A 166 4.06 20.58 0.32
CA PHE A 166 3.56 19.33 -0.22
C PHE A 166 4.57 18.17 -0.18
N PHE A 167 5.87 18.46 -0.02
CA PHE A 167 6.88 17.41 0.12
C PHE A 167 6.77 16.65 1.44
N PHE A 168 7.06 15.37 1.39
CA PHE A 168 7.17 14.55 2.59
C PHE A 168 8.46 14.91 3.36
N LYS A 169 8.33 15.23 4.65
CA LYS A 169 9.42 15.57 5.56
C LYS A 169 9.51 14.55 6.69
#